data_30632aaf57690d23ff0a91a1b2aa9b11
#
_entry.id   30632aaf57690d23ff0a91a1b2aa9b11
#
_cell.length_a   1.000
_cell.length_b   1.000
_cell.length_c   1.000
_cell.angle_alpha   90.00
_cell.angle_beta   90.00
_cell.angle_gamma   90.00
#
_symmetry.space_group_name_H-M   'P 1'
#
loop_
_entity.id
_entity.type
_entity.pdbx_description
1 polymer ?
#
loop_
_entity_poly.entity_id
_entity_poly.type
_entity_poly.pdbx_seq_one_letter_code
_entity_poly.pdbx_strand_id
1 'polypeptide(L)'
;MGEKREYRRRRRPSDDMDMELRQRQVRRRQTRAPYPEEQRRGITSAYVDPKRAAKGRRMAKLKAEQKKRQRRSILLVIGLILILVGAYAAAKIWVKMDMWQGKAEKSDFVVSASDQEKIKDVINVAVLGTDEDGFRADVNMLVSFNTTTKELHMISVPRDTRVVMTDEMIRHLNKEGAYIPQQNGVYGQCKLTELHAYAGEGNRSTFSVAMMEELLGVSVDYYIKFDLTAFKKVVDAVGGVDFYVPMNMYWDMTDTGGPLINLKEGMQHLDGEKAEQLVRFRDGYVQKDLKRIEVQQEFIMALIEKVCSSETLLNRLDDLVEVVLDCTESDITVAEALKYVKYVKDLDPAKITSDTVPYMGDPGKYVEMDEEGTKELIDWRIHGIEPAAEEAEDMTNE
;
A
#
# COMPACT_ATOMS: atom_id res chain seq x y z
N MET A 1 -62.97 -28.18 25.17
CA MET A 1 -62.21 -29.43 24.90
C MET A 1 -61.05 -29.08 23.97
N GLY A 2 -59.86 -28.90 24.52
CA GLY A 2 -58.67 -28.51 23.76
C GLY A 2 -57.50 -29.36 24.23
N GLU A 3 -57.06 -30.23 23.31
CA GLU A 3 -55.96 -31.16 23.53
C GLU A 3 -54.60 -30.43 23.51
N LYS A 4 -53.86 -30.54 24.61
CA LYS A 4 -52.45 -30.11 24.70
C LYS A 4 -51.56 -31.18 24.08
N ARG A 5 -50.93 -30.91 22.96
CA ARG A 5 -49.84 -31.75 22.38
C ARG A 5 -48.53 -31.41 23.08
N GLU A 6 -48.01 -32.36 23.87
CA GLU A 6 -46.67 -32.36 24.46
C GLU A 6 -45.61 -32.57 23.35
N TYR A 7 -44.74 -31.59 23.18
CA TYR A 7 -43.57 -31.68 22.28
C TYR A 7 -42.42 -32.36 23.05
N ARG A 8 -42.21 -33.66 22.83
CA ARG A 8 -41.01 -34.39 23.26
C ARG A 8 -39.81 -33.89 22.45
N ARG A 9 -38.90 -33.07 23.04
CA ARG A 9 -37.60 -32.74 22.47
C ARG A 9 -36.75 -34.00 22.36
N ARG A 10 -36.46 -34.46 21.16
CA ARG A 10 -35.41 -35.45 20.87
C ARG A 10 -34.07 -34.80 21.13
N ARG A 11 -33.25 -35.34 22.03
CA ARG A 11 -31.85 -34.95 22.27
C ARG A 11 -31.04 -35.22 20.99
N ARG A 12 -30.17 -34.27 20.64
CA ARG A 12 -29.28 -34.43 19.49
C ARG A 12 -28.11 -35.34 19.87
N PRO A 13 -27.55 -36.18 18.93
CA PRO A 13 -26.44 -37.10 19.22
C PRO A 13 -25.12 -36.43 19.59
N SER A 14 -24.99 -35.11 19.46
CA SER A 14 -23.78 -34.33 19.79
C SER A 14 -23.54 -34.17 21.30
N ASP A 15 -24.61 -34.24 22.11
CA ASP A 15 -24.47 -33.92 23.53
C ASP A 15 -23.86 -35.09 24.32
N ASP A 16 -24.03 -36.33 23.85
CA ASP A 16 -23.44 -37.50 24.51
C ASP A 16 -21.93 -37.64 24.26
N MET A 17 -21.48 -37.24 23.07
CA MET A 17 -20.05 -37.28 22.71
C MET A 17 -19.22 -36.23 23.47
N ASP A 18 -19.81 -35.06 23.72
CA ASP A 18 -19.16 -34.00 24.52
C ASP A 18 -19.03 -34.36 26.00
N MET A 19 -19.99 -35.10 26.54
CA MET A 19 -19.96 -35.57 27.94
C MET A 19 -18.89 -36.66 28.12
N GLU A 20 -18.72 -37.56 27.16
CA GLU A 20 -17.69 -38.61 27.22
C GLU A 20 -16.27 -38.03 27.12
N LEU A 21 -16.06 -37.00 26.28
CA LEU A 21 -14.81 -36.27 26.16
C LEU A 21 -14.44 -35.53 27.46
N ARG A 22 -15.41 -34.91 28.12
CA ARG A 22 -15.21 -34.24 29.42
C ARG A 22 -14.86 -35.25 30.52
N GLN A 23 -15.51 -36.41 30.58
CA GLN A 23 -15.18 -37.46 31.54
C GLN A 23 -13.77 -38.06 31.32
N ARG A 24 -13.30 -38.20 30.06
CA ARG A 24 -11.95 -38.63 29.77
C ARG A 24 -10.89 -37.60 30.19
N GLN A 25 -11.19 -36.29 30.10
CA GLN A 25 -10.29 -35.24 30.56
C GLN A 25 -10.20 -35.19 32.10
N VAL A 26 -11.29 -35.42 32.81
CA VAL A 26 -11.30 -35.45 34.27
C VAL A 26 -10.54 -36.67 34.78
N ARG A 27 -10.71 -37.87 34.18
CA ARG A 27 -9.93 -39.07 34.56
C ARG A 27 -8.43 -38.92 34.30
N ARG A 28 -8.00 -38.20 33.27
CA ARG A 28 -6.58 -37.92 33.01
C ARG A 28 -5.98 -36.94 34.02
N ARG A 29 -6.75 -36.11 34.71
CA ARG A 29 -6.26 -35.21 35.75
C ARG A 29 -6.07 -35.89 37.11
N GLN A 30 -6.80 -36.96 37.39
CA GLN A 30 -6.76 -37.68 38.68
C GLN A 30 -5.62 -38.71 38.79
N THR A 31 -4.93 -39.06 37.69
CA THR A 31 -3.86 -40.05 37.70
C THR A 31 -2.44 -39.46 37.73
N ARG A 32 -2.29 -38.13 37.91
CA ARG A 32 -0.97 -37.54 38.14
C ARG A 32 -0.73 -37.33 39.64
N ALA A 33 0.07 -38.21 40.23
CA ALA A 33 0.60 -38.02 41.57
C ALA A 33 1.41 -36.72 41.68
N PRO A 34 1.28 -35.96 42.78
CA PRO A 34 2.08 -34.75 42.93
C PRO A 34 3.55 -35.11 43.15
N TYR A 35 4.42 -34.45 42.38
CA TYR A 35 5.86 -34.53 42.58
C TYR A 35 6.25 -33.84 43.88
N PRO A 36 7.24 -34.37 44.64
CA PRO A 36 7.72 -33.76 45.88
C PRO A 36 8.32 -32.37 45.65
N GLU A 37 8.04 -31.45 46.59
CA GLU A 37 8.40 -30.03 46.51
C GLU A 37 9.90 -29.71 46.63
N GLU A 38 10.73 -30.68 46.95
CA GLU A 38 12.16 -30.46 47.26
C GLU A 38 13.07 -30.28 46.04
N GLN A 39 12.57 -30.45 44.79
CA GLN A 39 13.40 -30.28 43.58
C GLN A 39 13.19 -28.96 42.81
N ARG A 40 12.59 -27.94 43.42
CA ARG A 40 12.33 -26.66 42.77
C ARG A 40 13.45 -25.62 42.85
N ARG A 41 14.61 -25.96 43.37
CA ARG A 41 15.75 -25.02 43.37
C ARG A 41 16.88 -25.54 42.47
N GLY A 42 16.92 -25.06 41.25
CA GLY A 42 18.14 -25.23 40.46
C GLY A 42 18.03 -25.54 38.98
N ILE A 43 16.93 -25.25 38.26
CA ILE A 43 16.95 -25.36 36.80
C ILE A 43 16.32 -24.09 36.20
N THR A 44 17.13 -23.04 36.10
CA THR A 44 16.93 -21.93 35.16
C THR A 44 17.69 -22.21 33.84
N SER A 45 17.42 -23.36 33.27
CA SER A 45 17.72 -23.63 31.86
C SER A 45 16.37 -23.93 31.23
N ALA A 46 15.88 -23.00 30.42
CA ALA A 46 14.67 -23.20 29.64
C ALA A 46 14.87 -24.43 28.75
N TYR A 47 14.37 -25.58 29.19
CA TYR A 47 14.31 -26.77 28.34
C TYR A 47 13.32 -26.48 27.22
N VAL A 48 13.87 -26.00 26.12
CA VAL A 48 13.12 -25.85 24.89
C VAL A 48 12.93 -27.24 24.31
N ASP A 49 11.70 -27.75 24.35
CA ASP A 49 11.33 -29.02 23.73
C ASP A 49 11.90 -29.07 22.29
N PRO A 50 12.80 -30.02 21.99
CA PRO A 50 13.46 -30.11 20.68
C PRO A 50 12.46 -30.22 19.54
N LYS A 51 11.28 -30.82 19.78
CA LYS A 51 10.19 -30.91 18.79
C LYS A 51 9.52 -29.57 18.53
N ARG A 52 9.36 -28.72 19.56
CA ARG A 52 8.85 -27.34 19.42
C ARG A 52 9.87 -26.44 18.70
N ALA A 53 11.14 -26.56 19.07
CA ALA A 53 12.21 -25.81 18.40
C ALA A 53 12.38 -26.24 16.93
N ALA A 54 12.29 -27.54 16.63
CA ALA A 54 12.33 -28.05 15.26
C ALA A 54 11.10 -27.59 14.43
N LYS A 55 9.92 -27.58 15.04
CA LYS A 55 8.69 -27.05 14.40
C LYS A 55 8.79 -25.54 14.14
N GLY A 56 9.34 -24.78 15.09
CA GLY A 56 9.61 -23.34 14.93
C GLY A 56 10.60 -23.05 13.80
N ARG A 57 11.73 -23.78 13.76
CA ARG A 57 12.73 -23.67 12.68
C ARG A 57 12.15 -24.06 11.31
N ARG A 58 11.29 -25.07 11.25
CA ARG A 58 10.63 -25.49 10.01
C ARG A 58 9.64 -24.43 9.53
N MET A 59 8.84 -23.83 10.44
CA MET A 59 7.93 -22.73 10.12
C MET A 59 8.67 -21.46 9.72
N ALA A 60 9.79 -21.14 10.39
CA ALA A 60 10.63 -20.01 10.01
C ALA A 60 11.27 -20.21 8.62
N LYS A 61 11.75 -21.43 8.30
CA LYS A 61 12.23 -21.76 6.94
C LYS A 61 11.11 -21.64 5.89
N LEU A 62 9.92 -22.15 6.19
CA LEU A 62 8.77 -22.05 5.27
C LEU A 62 8.36 -20.58 5.06
N LYS A 63 8.31 -19.77 6.12
CA LYS A 63 8.05 -18.32 6.01
C LYS A 63 9.16 -17.60 5.21
N ALA A 64 10.42 -17.94 5.46
CA ALA A 64 11.53 -17.37 4.72
C ALA A 64 11.53 -17.82 3.23
N GLU A 65 11.16 -19.06 2.94
CA GLU A 65 10.98 -19.55 1.58
C GLU A 65 9.77 -18.93 0.89
N GLN A 66 8.66 -18.75 1.61
CA GLN A 66 7.51 -18.00 1.12
C GLN A 66 7.89 -16.53 0.83
N LYS A 67 8.54 -15.84 1.78
CA LYS A 67 9.02 -14.47 1.58
C LYS A 67 10.01 -14.37 0.41
N LYS A 68 10.89 -15.35 0.23
CA LYS A 68 11.82 -15.43 -0.91
C LYS A 68 11.08 -15.72 -2.24
N ARG A 69 10.04 -16.56 -2.20
CA ARG A 69 9.19 -16.87 -3.35
C ARG A 69 8.33 -15.65 -3.71
N GLN A 70 7.76 -15.00 -2.71
CA GLN A 70 7.03 -13.74 -2.82
C GLN A 70 7.90 -12.65 -3.47
N ARG A 71 9.09 -12.40 -2.97
CA ARG A 71 10.02 -11.43 -3.55
C ARG A 71 10.38 -11.72 -5.01
N ARG A 72 10.53 -12.98 -5.41
CA ARG A 72 10.79 -13.37 -6.80
C ARG A 72 9.58 -13.13 -7.71
N SER A 73 8.36 -13.32 -7.21
CA SER A 73 7.15 -13.04 -7.99
C SER A 73 6.96 -11.54 -8.21
N ILE A 74 7.25 -10.71 -7.22
CA ILE A 74 7.18 -9.25 -7.31
C ILE A 74 8.05 -8.69 -8.45
N LEU A 75 9.24 -9.26 -8.68
CA LEU A 75 10.13 -8.79 -9.76
C LEU A 75 9.67 -9.15 -11.15
N LEU A 76 9.14 -10.36 -11.27
CA LEU A 76 8.56 -10.74 -12.56
C LEU A 76 7.40 -9.82 -12.93
N VAL A 77 6.78 -9.18 -11.94
CA VAL A 77 5.58 -8.36 -12.11
C VAL A 77 5.82 -6.94 -12.53
N ILE A 78 6.65 -6.21 -11.79
CA ILE A 78 7.05 -4.87 -12.22
C ILE A 78 7.70 -4.99 -13.60
N GLY A 79 8.48 -6.07 -13.79
CA GLY A 79 9.10 -6.41 -15.05
C GLY A 79 8.15 -6.56 -16.19
N LEU A 80 7.10 -7.19 -15.90
CA LEU A 80 6.14 -7.56 -16.92
C LEU A 80 5.07 -6.49 -17.14
N ILE A 81 4.66 -5.72 -16.11
CA ILE A 81 3.80 -4.54 -16.32
C ILE A 81 4.47 -3.57 -17.32
N LEU A 82 5.76 -3.30 -17.14
CA LEU A 82 6.50 -2.45 -18.08
C LEU A 82 6.70 -3.13 -19.45
N ILE A 83 6.93 -4.45 -19.52
CA ILE A 83 7.00 -5.19 -20.80
C ILE A 83 5.62 -5.20 -21.47
N LEU A 84 4.55 -5.33 -20.70
CA LEU A 84 3.20 -5.43 -21.23
C LEU A 84 2.66 -4.09 -21.69
N VAL A 85 2.84 -3.04 -20.91
CA VAL A 85 2.61 -1.65 -21.36
C VAL A 85 3.44 -1.41 -22.62
N GLY A 86 4.68 -1.88 -22.66
CA GLY A 86 5.56 -1.75 -23.81
C GLY A 86 5.15 -2.58 -25.04
N ALA A 87 4.86 -3.87 -24.88
CA ALA A 87 4.53 -4.76 -26.01
C ALA A 87 3.12 -4.50 -26.57
N TYR A 88 2.14 -4.25 -25.70
CA TYR A 88 0.79 -3.88 -26.12
C TYR A 88 0.75 -2.45 -26.70
N ALA A 89 1.49 -1.52 -26.08
CA ALA A 89 1.68 -0.20 -26.66
C ALA A 89 2.34 -0.30 -28.06
N ALA A 90 3.35 -1.15 -28.26
CA ALA A 90 3.94 -1.37 -29.56
C ALA A 90 2.96 -1.96 -30.61
N ALA A 91 2.07 -2.85 -30.18
CA ALA A 91 1.08 -3.46 -31.08
C ALA A 91 -0.14 -2.55 -31.36
N LYS A 92 -0.61 -1.77 -30.37
CA LYS A 92 -1.73 -0.81 -30.53
C LYS A 92 -1.30 0.65 -30.75
N ILE A 93 -0.05 1.03 -30.47
CA ILE A 93 0.50 2.37 -30.80
C ILE A 93 0.30 2.71 -32.24
N TRP A 94 0.42 1.75 -33.16
CA TRP A 94 0.16 1.96 -34.59
C TRP A 94 -1.30 2.35 -34.86
N VAL A 95 -2.23 2.00 -34.02
CA VAL A 95 -3.67 2.25 -34.22
C VAL A 95 -4.22 3.39 -33.34
N LYS A 96 -3.58 3.73 -32.21
CA LYS A 96 -4.13 4.69 -31.24
C LYS A 96 -3.12 5.73 -30.70
N MET A 97 -2.06 6.02 -31.47
CA MET A 97 -1.05 7.01 -31.07
C MET A 97 -1.63 8.41 -30.76
N ASP A 98 -2.76 8.77 -31.37
CA ASP A 98 -3.46 10.04 -31.11
C ASP A 98 -4.30 10.04 -29.84
N MET A 99 -4.65 8.90 -29.27
CA MET A 99 -5.59 8.83 -28.15
C MET A 99 -4.92 8.83 -26.76
N TRP A 100 -3.65 8.45 -26.66
CA TRP A 100 -2.92 8.47 -25.39
C TRP A 100 -2.03 9.71 -25.24
N GLN A 101 -1.91 10.53 -26.27
CA GLN A 101 -1.34 11.86 -26.12
C GLN A 101 -2.29 12.72 -25.30
N GLY A 102 -2.20 12.60 -23.99
CA GLY A 102 -2.64 13.68 -23.17
C GLY A 102 -3.95 13.53 -22.44
N LYS A 103 -4.05 12.50 -21.60
CA LYS A 103 -4.82 12.63 -20.35
C LYS A 103 -4.00 13.33 -19.26
N ALA A 104 -2.73 13.68 -19.52
CA ALA A 104 -1.96 14.55 -18.64
C ALA A 104 -2.68 15.89 -18.49
N GLU A 105 -2.78 16.37 -17.27
CA GLU A 105 -3.27 17.71 -17.01
C GLU A 105 -2.50 18.71 -17.86
N LYS A 106 -3.21 19.54 -18.60
CA LYS A 106 -2.61 20.69 -19.29
C LYS A 106 -2.47 21.84 -18.32
N SER A 107 -1.56 21.66 -17.37
CA SER A 107 -1.25 22.69 -16.40
C SER A 107 -0.55 23.86 -17.08
N ASP A 108 -0.97 25.08 -16.79
CA ASP A 108 -0.23 26.31 -17.08
C ASP A 108 0.63 26.75 -15.87
N PHE A 109 0.56 25.99 -14.78
CA PHE A 109 1.50 26.10 -13.69
C PHE A 109 2.82 25.44 -14.07
N VAL A 110 3.83 26.25 -14.29
CA VAL A 110 5.18 25.77 -14.55
C VAL A 110 5.89 25.70 -13.21
N VAL A 111 6.21 24.49 -12.76
CA VAL A 111 7.17 24.31 -11.69
C VAL A 111 8.51 24.87 -12.18
N SER A 112 9.03 25.89 -11.53
CA SER A 112 10.44 26.29 -11.79
C SER A 112 11.24 25.01 -11.58
N ALA A 113 12.03 24.64 -12.59
CA ALA A 113 12.85 23.42 -12.49
C ALA A 113 13.44 23.37 -11.10
N SER A 114 13.09 22.33 -10.34
CA SER A 114 13.58 22.21 -8.98
C SER A 114 15.10 22.40 -9.05
N ASP A 115 15.67 23.23 -8.18
CA ASP A 115 17.14 23.38 -8.07
C ASP A 115 17.79 22.03 -7.68
N GLN A 116 16.98 20.98 -7.58
CA GLN A 116 17.38 19.63 -7.23
C GLN A 116 18.04 18.96 -8.45
N GLU A 117 19.26 18.56 -8.26
CA GLU A 117 20.04 17.90 -9.29
C GLU A 117 19.38 16.55 -9.64
N LYS A 118 19.07 16.37 -10.93
CA LYS A 118 18.54 15.11 -11.41
C LYS A 118 19.56 14.00 -11.22
N ILE A 119 19.23 13.01 -10.41
CA ILE A 119 20.14 11.89 -10.12
C ILE A 119 20.28 11.04 -11.37
N LYS A 120 21.50 10.86 -11.82
CA LYS A 120 21.79 10.01 -12.98
C LYS A 120 21.37 8.57 -12.68
N ASP A 121 20.74 7.94 -13.67
CA ASP A 121 20.29 6.54 -13.61
C ASP A 121 19.17 6.25 -12.61
N VAL A 122 18.55 7.25 -11.97
CA VAL A 122 17.37 7.13 -11.11
C VAL A 122 16.16 7.71 -11.85
N ILE A 123 15.04 7.06 -11.74
CA ILE A 123 13.73 7.48 -12.27
C ILE A 123 12.76 7.57 -11.11
N ASN A 124 12.23 8.76 -10.89
CA ASN A 124 11.29 9.06 -9.83
C ASN A 124 9.89 9.27 -10.42
N VAL A 125 8.93 8.48 -9.95
CA VAL A 125 7.53 8.54 -10.38
C VAL A 125 6.66 8.86 -9.17
N ALA A 126 5.92 9.97 -9.21
CA ALA A 126 4.90 10.25 -8.23
C ALA A 126 3.64 9.42 -8.54
N VAL A 127 3.17 8.67 -7.56
CA VAL A 127 1.95 7.87 -7.64
C VAL A 127 0.90 8.54 -6.76
N LEU A 128 -0.17 9.04 -7.39
CA LEU A 128 -1.25 9.79 -6.76
C LEU A 128 -2.55 8.96 -6.83
N GLY A 129 -3.04 8.53 -5.68
CA GLY A 129 -4.34 7.87 -5.58
C GLY A 129 -5.39 8.85 -5.08
N THR A 130 -6.43 9.12 -5.88
CA THR A 130 -7.47 10.08 -5.54
C THR A 130 -8.76 9.41 -5.06
N ASP A 131 -9.62 10.20 -4.40
CA ASP A 131 -11.01 9.85 -4.20
C ASP A 131 -11.75 9.72 -5.55
N GLU A 132 -12.98 9.22 -5.50
CA GLU A 132 -13.80 8.97 -6.70
C GLU A 132 -14.08 10.25 -7.50
N ASP A 133 -14.19 11.38 -6.81
CA ASP A 133 -14.42 12.69 -7.42
C ASP A 133 -13.11 13.33 -7.96
N GLY A 134 -11.96 12.74 -7.70
CA GLY A 134 -10.65 13.24 -8.11
C GLY A 134 -10.22 14.54 -7.42
N PHE A 135 -10.85 14.90 -6.29
CA PHE A 135 -10.55 16.14 -5.59
C PHE A 135 -9.40 16.03 -4.59
N ARG A 136 -9.24 14.90 -3.95
CA ARG A 136 -8.25 14.70 -2.89
C ARG A 136 -7.29 13.58 -3.27
N ALA A 137 -6.02 13.80 -3.06
CA ALA A 137 -5.01 12.75 -3.19
C ALA A 137 -4.84 12.05 -1.83
N ASP A 138 -5.46 10.90 -1.69
CA ASP A 138 -5.42 10.09 -0.46
C ASP A 138 -4.19 9.18 -0.41
N VAL A 139 -3.58 8.90 -1.55
CA VAL A 139 -2.29 8.21 -1.67
C VAL A 139 -1.31 9.16 -2.34
N ASN A 140 -0.18 9.40 -1.68
CA ASN A 140 0.94 10.18 -2.20
C ASN A 140 2.19 9.34 -1.98
N MET A 141 2.74 8.79 -3.04
CA MET A 141 3.87 7.86 -2.99
C MET A 141 4.89 8.22 -4.05
N LEU A 142 6.16 8.26 -3.67
CA LEU A 142 7.26 8.29 -4.61
C LEU A 142 7.70 6.85 -4.92
N VAL A 143 7.76 6.50 -6.18
CA VAL A 143 8.38 5.25 -6.65
C VAL A 143 9.68 5.61 -7.34
N SER A 144 10.79 5.27 -6.72
CA SER A 144 12.13 5.54 -7.21
C SER A 144 12.78 4.25 -7.71
N PHE A 145 13.23 4.26 -8.96
CA PHE A 145 13.88 3.11 -9.58
C PHE A 145 15.28 3.47 -10.07
N ASN A 146 16.29 2.77 -9.54
CA ASN A 146 17.64 2.91 -10.01
C ASN A 146 17.94 1.92 -11.16
N THR A 147 18.19 2.45 -12.34
CA THR A 147 18.42 1.65 -13.56
C THR A 147 19.76 0.90 -13.57
N THR A 148 20.70 1.26 -12.69
CA THR A 148 22.02 0.63 -12.54
C THR A 148 21.99 -0.45 -11.46
N THR A 149 21.57 -0.11 -10.21
CA THR A 149 21.55 -1.06 -9.07
C THR A 149 20.35 -2.00 -9.10
N LYS A 150 19.31 -1.68 -9.90
CA LYS A 150 18.03 -2.38 -10.01
C LYS A 150 17.25 -2.39 -8.68
N GLU A 151 17.46 -1.39 -7.89
CA GLU A 151 16.71 -1.14 -6.65
C GLU A 151 15.44 -0.36 -6.98
N LEU A 152 14.36 -0.70 -6.29
CA LEU A 152 13.07 0.00 -6.38
C LEU A 152 12.60 0.33 -4.97
N HIS A 153 12.41 1.61 -4.71
CA HIS A 153 11.98 2.12 -3.42
C HIS A 153 10.61 2.78 -3.56
N MET A 154 9.66 2.38 -2.73
CA MET A 154 8.35 3.01 -2.61
C MET A 154 8.33 3.79 -1.30
N ILE A 155 8.19 5.12 -1.37
CA ILE A 155 8.21 6.00 -0.21
C ILE A 155 6.88 6.73 -0.14
N SER A 156 6.08 6.42 0.87
CA SER A 156 4.76 7.00 1.11
C SER A 156 4.86 8.27 1.94
N VAL A 157 4.12 9.31 1.55
CA VAL A 157 3.92 10.53 2.34
C VAL A 157 2.50 10.51 2.90
N PRO A 158 2.30 10.58 4.23
CA PRO A 158 0.97 10.58 4.82
C PRO A 158 0.10 11.72 4.27
N ARG A 159 -1.14 11.41 3.90
CA ARG A 159 -2.05 12.37 3.30
C ARG A 159 -2.38 13.58 4.19
N ASP A 160 -2.32 13.39 5.51
CA ASP A 160 -2.61 14.42 6.50
C ASP A 160 -1.37 15.28 6.85
N THR A 161 -0.25 15.08 6.12
CA THR A 161 0.97 15.89 6.28
C THR A 161 0.64 17.36 6.10
N ARG A 162 1.06 18.18 7.07
CA ARG A 162 0.94 19.62 7.01
C ARG A 162 1.88 20.19 5.96
N VAL A 163 1.34 20.92 5.03
CA VAL A 163 2.10 21.61 3.99
C VAL A 163 1.76 23.09 3.94
N VAL A 164 2.70 23.88 3.48
CA VAL A 164 2.51 25.28 3.16
C VAL A 164 2.80 25.47 1.68
N MET A 165 1.86 26.01 0.95
CA MET A 165 2.01 26.27 -0.49
C MET A 165 3.22 27.17 -0.74
N THR A 166 3.99 26.83 -1.76
CA THR A 166 5.11 27.68 -2.19
C THR A 166 4.65 29.03 -2.69
N ASP A 167 5.54 30.03 -2.72
CA ASP A 167 5.24 31.35 -3.27
C ASP A 167 4.79 31.28 -4.72
N GLU A 168 5.25 30.30 -5.48
CA GLU A 168 4.86 30.08 -6.87
C GLU A 168 3.44 29.57 -6.98
N MET A 169 3.05 28.60 -6.18
CA MET A 169 1.69 28.10 -6.07
C MET A 169 0.71 29.23 -5.68
N ILE A 170 1.08 30.00 -4.66
CA ILE A 170 0.30 31.15 -4.19
C ILE A 170 0.14 32.21 -5.28
N ARG A 171 1.22 32.53 -6.00
CA ARG A 171 1.17 33.50 -7.11
C ARG A 171 0.26 33.01 -8.26
N HIS A 172 0.35 31.72 -8.60
CA HIS A 172 -0.50 31.12 -9.61
C HIS A 172 -1.98 31.20 -9.22
N LEU A 173 -2.34 30.72 -8.02
CA LEU A 173 -3.72 30.77 -7.51
C LEU A 173 -4.28 32.19 -7.43
N ASN A 174 -3.49 33.15 -7.02
CA ASN A 174 -3.87 34.57 -6.99
C ASN A 174 -4.17 35.09 -8.40
N LYS A 175 -3.37 34.72 -9.40
CA LYS A 175 -3.59 35.11 -10.80
C LYS A 175 -4.90 34.55 -11.35
N GLU A 176 -5.25 33.33 -10.97
CA GLU A 176 -6.50 32.66 -11.34
C GLU A 176 -7.69 33.13 -10.49
N GLY A 177 -7.49 33.95 -9.46
CA GLY A 177 -8.53 34.36 -8.51
C GLY A 177 -9.06 33.21 -7.66
N ALA A 178 -8.25 32.15 -7.49
CA ALA A 178 -8.62 30.95 -6.75
C ALA A 178 -8.51 31.17 -5.23
N TYR A 179 -9.22 30.35 -4.49
CA TYR A 179 -9.15 30.36 -3.02
C TYR A 179 -7.80 29.80 -2.53
N ILE A 180 -7.18 30.53 -1.63
CA ILE A 180 -5.97 30.09 -0.92
C ILE A 180 -6.32 29.81 0.53
N PRO A 181 -6.10 28.60 1.04
CA PRO A 181 -6.42 28.26 2.41
C PRO A 181 -5.54 29.06 3.39
N GLN A 182 -6.13 29.32 4.55
CA GLN A 182 -5.40 29.87 5.69
C GLN A 182 -5.81 29.11 6.94
N GLN A 183 -4.86 28.39 7.52
CA GLN A 183 -5.11 27.61 8.72
C GLN A 183 -4.08 27.97 9.79
N ASN A 184 -4.51 28.00 11.05
CA ASN A 184 -3.68 28.38 12.19
C ASN A 184 -2.94 29.72 12.03
N GLY A 185 -3.52 30.65 11.24
CA GLY A 185 -2.88 31.95 10.95
C GLY A 185 -1.83 31.90 9.85
N VAL A 186 -1.52 30.73 9.28
CA VAL A 186 -0.55 30.58 8.19
C VAL A 186 -1.27 30.56 6.85
N TYR A 187 -0.90 31.49 5.97
CA TYR A 187 -1.44 31.62 4.63
C TYR A 187 -0.86 30.53 3.72
N GLY A 188 -1.71 29.86 2.94
CA GLY A 188 -1.30 28.73 2.12
C GLY A 188 -1.18 27.39 2.87
N GLN A 189 -1.44 27.35 4.19
CA GLN A 189 -1.35 26.10 4.95
C GLN A 189 -2.59 25.22 4.72
N CYS A 190 -2.34 23.94 4.42
CA CYS A 190 -3.35 22.89 4.28
C CYS A 190 -2.76 21.51 4.54
N LYS A 191 -3.55 20.45 4.39
CA LYS A 191 -3.06 19.08 4.32
C LYS A 191 -2.61 18.75 2.90
N LEU A 192 -1.67 17.83 2.76
CA LEU A 192 -1.19 17.36 1.45
C LEU A 192 -2.37 16.86 0.57
N THR A 193 -3.31 16.08 1.16
CA THR A 193 -4.52 15.63 0.45
C THR A 193 -5.42 16.78 -0.03
N GLU A 194 -5.47 17.88 0.71
CA GLU A 194 -6.29 19.07 0.40
C GLU A 194 -5.63 19.97 -0.66
N LEU A 195 -4.29 19.97 -0.71
CA LEU A 195 -3.53 20.73 -1.70
C LEU A 195 -3.99 20.40 -3.11
N HIS A 196 -4.20 19.12 -3.40
CA HIS A 196 -4.72 18.63 -4.68
C HIS A 196 -6.05 19.30 -5.06
N ALA A 197 -6.97 19.44 -4.11
CA ALA A 197 -8.24 20.11 -4.34
C ALA A 197 -8.11 21.64 -4.56
N TYR A 198 -7.25 22.30 -3.78
CA TYR A 198 -7.04 23.74 -3.86
C TYR A 198 -6.35 24.20 -5.15
N ALA A 199 -5.57 23.32 -5.76
CA ALA A 199 -4.86 23.61 -7.01
C ALA A 199 -5.79 23.97 -8.20
N GLY A 200 -7.07 23.56 -8.11
CA GLY A 200 -8.02 23.73 -9.19
C GLY A 200 -7.89 22.71 -10.32
N GLU A 201 -8.90 22.68 -11.19
CA GLU A 201 -8.90 21.78 -12.34
C GLU A 201 -7.76 22.13 -13.30
N GLY A 202 -7.05 21.08 -13.79
CA GLY A 202 -5.91 21.24 -14.69
C GLY A 202 -4.55 21.44 -14.00
N ASN A 203 -4.54 21.66 -12.65
CA ASN A 203 -3.28 21.87 -11.91
C ASN A 203 -3.10 20.91 -10.73
N ARG A 204 -4.06 20.02 -10.48
CA ARG A 204 -4.08 19.15 -9.30
C ARG A 204 -2.86 18.27 -9.17
N SER A 205 -2.58 17.50 -10.21
CA SER A 205 -1.43 16.58 -10.24
C SER A 205 -0.12 17.36 -10.15
N THR A 206 0.00 18.45 -10.91
CA THR A 206 1.22 19.28 -10.93
C THR A 206 1.52 19.91 -9.58
N PHE A 207 0.50 20.41 -8.84
CA PHE A 207 0.71 20.94 -7.48
C PHE A 207 1.12 19.85 -6.50
N SER A 208 0.49 18.66 -6.58
CA SER A 208 0.85 17.54 -5.72
C SER A 208 2.28 17.07 -5.97
N VAL A 209 2.68 16.96 -7.24
CA VAL A 209 4.05 16.58 -7.62
C VAL A 209 5.05 17.62 -7.11
N ALA A 210 4.81 18.92 -7.37
CA ALA A 210 5.70 19.98 -6.92
C ALA A 210 5.86 20.00 -5.37
N MET A 211 4.78 19.72 -4.65
CA MET A 211 4.85 19.63 -3.18
C MET A 211 5.61 18.38 -2.73
N MET A 212 5.46 17.26 -3.44
CA MET A 212 6.25 16.05 -3.13
C MET A 212 7.74 16.28 -3.39
N GLU A 213 8.11 17.00 -4.45
CA GLU A 213 9.50 17.41 -4.70
C GLU A 213 10.04 18.27 -3.56
N GLU A 214 9.25 19.24 -3.09
CA GLU A 214 9.61 20.11 -1.97
C GLU A 214 9.80 19.32 -0.67
N LEU A 215 8.87 18.41 -0.34
CA LEU A 215 8.90 17.62 0.88
C LEU A 215 10.04 16.60 0.91
N LEU A 216 10.30 15.96 -0.23
CA LEU A 216 11.24 14.84 -0.33
C LEU A 216 12.65 15.28 -0.75
N GLY A 217 12.79 16.49 -1.24
CA GLY A 217 14.09 16.98 -1.71
C GLY A 217 14.62 16.28 -2.96
N VAL A 218 13.73 15.70 -3.80
CA VAL A 218 14.11 14.98 -5.03
C VAL A 218 13.24 15.42 -6.22
N SER A 219 13.83 15.44 -7.42
CA SER A 219 13.06 15.73 -8.63
C SER A 219 12.19 14.52 -9.03
N VAL A 220 10.98 14.78 -9.51
CA VAL A 220 10.05 13.79 -10.04
C VAL A 220 10.08 13.82 -11.56
N ASP A 221 10.31 12.68 -12.19
CA ASP A 221 10.37 12.56 -13.65
C ASP A 221 9.01 12.46 -14.32
N TYR A 222 8.09 11.72 -13.66
CA TYR A 222 6.74 11.45 -14.15
C TYR A 222 5.76 11.30 -12.99
N TYR A 223 4.47 11.45 -13.30
CA TYR A 223 3.44 11.06 -12.35
C TYR A 223 2.46 10.06 -12.96
N ILE A 224 1.81 9.30 -12.09
CA ILE A 224 0.68 8.43 -12.40
C ILE A 224 -0.42 8.75 -11.38
N LYS A 225 -1.57 9.17 -11.88
CA LYS A 225 -2.77 9.41 -11.07
C LYS A 225 -3.82 8.36 -11.39
N PHE A 226 -4.45 7.82 -10.37
CA PHE A 226 -5.57 6.89 -10.47
C PHE A 226 -6.61 7.19 -9.39
N ASP A 227 -7.86 6.97 -9.72
CA ASP A 227 -8.97 7.06 -8.78
C ASP A 227 -9.33 5.67 -8.21
N LEU A 228 -10.25 5.68 -7.26
CA LEU A 228 -10.72 4.45 -6.62
C LEU A 228 -11.46 3.52 -7.61
N THR A 229 -12.09 4.08 -8.65
CA THR A 229 -12.73 3.31 -9.72
C THR A 229 -11.68 2.58 -10.56
N ALA A 230 -10.58 3.26 -10.91
CA ALA A 230 -9.43 2.65 -11.57
C ALA A 230 -8.83 1.52 -10.73
N PHE A 231 -8.63 1.78 -9.43
CA PHE A 231 -8.13 0.77 -8.50
C PHE A 231 -8.98 -0.50 -8.48
N LYS A 232 -10.31 -0.38 -8.35
CA LYS A 232 -11.24 -1.52 -8.39
C LYS A 232 -11.12 -2.30 -9.71
N LYS A 233 -11.11 -1.59 -10.83
CA LYS A 233 -11.01 -2.21 -12.14
C LYS A 233 -9.68 -2.94 -12.36
N VAL A 234 -8.57 -2.42 -11.84
CA VAL A 234 -7.26 -3.09 -11.89
C VAL A 234 -7.30 -4.39 -11.08
N VAL A 235 -7.88 -4.37 -9.88
CA VAL A 235 -8.04 -5.57 -9.05
C VAL A 235 -8.91 -6.62 -9.76
N ASP A 236 -10.02 -6.22 -10.37
CA ASP A 236 -10.90 -7.11 -11.10
C ASP A 236 -10.24 -7.66 -12.38
N ALA A 237 -9.48 -6.84 -13.10
CA ALA A 237 -8.76 -7.24 -14.30
C ALA A 237 -7.71 -8.34 -14.02
N VAL A 238 -7.06 -8.33 -12.85
CA VAL A 238 -6.15 -9.41 -12.42
C VAL A 238 -6.90 -10.63 -11.87
N GLY A 239 -8.22 -10.54 -11.74
CA GLY A 239 -9.07 -11.60 -11.22
C GLY A 239 -9.13 -11.66 -9.70
N GLY A 240 -8.94 -10.54 -9.02
CA GLY A 240 -8.92 -10.44 -7.56
C GLY A 240 -7.58 -10.84 -6.93
N VAL A 241 -7.42 -10.53 -5.66
CA VAL A 241 -6.20 -10.74 -4.86
C VAL A 241 -6.51 -11.57 -3.64
N ASP A 242 -5.73 -12.62 -3.39
CA ASP A 242 -5.80 -13.37 -2.14
C ASP A 242 -5.00 -12.65 -1.07
N PHE A 243 -5.69 -12.12 -0.05
CA PHE A 243 -5.11 -11.27 0.97
C PHE A 243 -5.56 -11.69 2.37
N TYR A 244 -4.67 -11.54 3.34
CA TYR A 244 -5.01 -11.77 4.75
C TYR A 244 -5.56 -10.47 5.36
N VAL A 245 -6.87 -10.44 5.59
CA VAL A 245 -7.55 -9.34 6.28
C VAL A 245 -7.17 -9.38 7.76
N PRO A 246 -6.53 -8.34 8.32
CA PRO A 246 -5.88 -8.42 9.64
C PRO A 246 -6.86 -8.48 10.81
N MET A 247 -8.11 -8.08 10.62
CA MET A 247 -9.18 -8.08 11.63
C MET A 247 -10.56 -8.03 10.99
N ASN A 248 -11.62 -8.26 11.77
CA ASN A 248 -12.97 -8.01 11.30
C ASN A 248 -13.17 -6.50 11.07
N MET A 249 -13.53 -6.13 9.86
CA MET A 249 -13.79 -4.76 9.45
C MET A 249 -15.28 -4.58 9.21
N TYR A 250 -15.92 -3.71 9.98
CA TYR A 250 -17.31 -3.36 9.79
C TYR A 250 -17.51 -1.86 9.96
N TRP A 251 -18.03 -1.24 8.92
CA TRP A 251 -18.39 0.17 8.92
C TRP A 251 -19.51 0.42 7.91
N ASP A 252 -20.63 0.94 8.38
CA ASP A 252 -21.74 1.28 7.51
C ASP A 252 -21.78 2.78 7.24
N MET A 253 -21.52 3.17 6.01
CA MET A 253 -21.60 4.55 5.53
C MET A 253 -22.71 4.75 4.50
N THR A 254 -23.59 3.78 4.33
CA THR A 254 -24.64 3.81 3.30
C THR A 254 -25.60 5.01 3.46
N ASP A 255 -25.85 5.44 4.69
CA ASP A 255 -26.68 6.62 4.98
C ASP A 255 -26.07 7.93 4.44
N THR A 256 -24.76 7.97 4.22
CA THR A 256 -24.02 9.13 3.70
C THR A 256 -23.57 8.95 2.26
N GLY A 257 -24.04 7.88 1.59
CA GLY A 257 -23.65 7.55 0.22
C GLY A 257 -22.30 6.83 0.08
N GLY A 258 -21.68 6.45 1.21
CA GLY A 258 -20.46 5.67 1.23
C GLY A 258 -20.70 4.17 1.14
N PRO A 259 -19.65 3.36 1.00
CA PRO A 259 -19.76 1.90 0.94
C PRO A 259 -20.07 1.27 2.30
N LEU A 260 -20.69 0.12 2.26
CA LEU A 260 -20.72 -0.81 3.39
C LEU A 260 -19.40 -1.58 3.44
N ILE A 261 -18.61 -1.39 4.50
CA ILE A 261 -17.44 -2.20 4.78
C ILE A 261 -17.84 -3.39 5.64
N ASN A 262 -17.62 -4.60 5.15
CA ASN A 262 -17.94 -5.83 5.88
C ASN A 262 -16.99 -6.96 5.46
N LEU A 263 -15.76 -6.92 5.97
CA LEU A 263 -14.75 -7.95 5.75
C LEU A 263 -14.51 -8.74 7.04
N LYS A 264 -14.30 -10.03 6.91
CA LYS A 264 -13.93 -10.89 8.04
C LYS A 264 -12.42 -11.00 8.15
N GLU A 265 -11.93 -11.24 9.37
CA GLU A 265 -10.54 -11.58 9.60
C GLU A 265 -10.16 -12.89 8.90
N GLY A 266 -8.95 -12.95 8.35
CA GLY A 266 -8.36 -14.14 7.75
C GLY A 266 -8.13 -14.02 6.24
N MET A 267 -7.67 -15.13 5.64
CA MET A 267 -7.43 -15.19 4.19
C MET A 267 -8.73 -15.08 3.42
N GLN A 268 -8.81 -14.12 2.51
CA GLN A 268 -9.96 -13.89 1.65
C GLN A 268 -9.51 -13.60 0.22
N HIS A 269 -10.34 -13.96 -0.73
CA HIS A 269 -10.24 -13.50 -2.10
C HIS A 269 -10.98 -12.18 -2.23
N LEU A 270 -10.23 -11.11 -2.50
CA LEU A 270 -10.76 -9.77 -2.62
C LEU A 270 -10.87 -9.38 -4.09
N ASP A 271 -12.09 -9.15 -4.54
CA ASP A 271 -12.42 -8.46 -5.77
C ASP A 271 -12.24 -6.94 -5.60
N GLY A 272 -12.49 -6.15 -6.64
CA GLY A 272 -12.33 -4.70 -6.58
C GLY A 272 -13.17 -4.04 -5.48
N GLU A 273 -14.40 -4.49 -5.28
CA GLU A 273 -15.28 -3.96 -4.24
C GLU A 273 -14.77 -4.27 -2.82
N LYS A 274 -14.30 -5.48 -2.58
CA LYS A 274 -13.72 -5.85 -1.28
C LYS A 274 -12.36 -5.22 -1.06
N ALA A 275 -11.56 -5.06 -2.10
CA ALA A 275 -10.30 -4.35 -2.04
C ALA A 275 -10.53 -2.87 -1.67
N GLU A 276 -11.54 -2.23 -2.25
CA GLU A 276 -11.95 -0.88 -1.84
C GLU A 276 -12.31 -0.82 -0.36
N GLN A 277 -13.12 -1.78 0.13
CA GLN A 277 -13.48 -1.85 1.55
C GLN A 277 -12.23 -1.95 2.44
N LEU A 278 -11.26 -2.79 2.06
CA LEU A 278 -10.01 -2.96 2.79
C LEU A 278 -9.21 -1.66 2.89
N VAL A 279 -8.98 -1.00 1.76
CA VAL A 279 -8.10 0.19 1.72
C VAL A 279 -8.76 1.44 2.31
N ARG A 280 -10.09 1.47 2.40
CA ARG A 280 -10.86 2.57 3.03
C ARG A 280 -11.07 2.40 4.53
N PHE A 281 -10.92 1.19 5.05
CA PHE A 281 -11.15 0.92 6.48
C PHE A 281 -10.09 1.58 7.36
N ARG A 282 -10.53 2.29 8.42
CA ARG A 282 -9.64 2.96 9.38
C ARG A 282 -10.06 2.86 10.84
N ASP A 283 -11.35 2.76 11.12
CA ASP A 283 -11.88 3.00 12.47
C ASP A 283 -11.69 1.86 13.47
N GLY A 284 -11.29 0.69 13.03
CA GLY A 284 -10.98 -0.45 13.91
C GLY A 284 -9.53 -0.52 14.36
N TYR A 285 -8.65 0.27 13.77
CA TYR A 285 -7.23 0.21 14.08
C TYR A 285 -6.88 1.05 15.31
N VAL A 286 -6.09 0.49 16.22
CA VAL A 286 -5.59 1.21 17.41
C VAL A 286 -4.79 2.45 16.99
N GLN A 287 -4.00 2.33 15.93
CA GLN A 287 -3.20 3.40 15.34
C GLN A 287 -3.87 4.06 14.12
N LYS A 288 -5.20 3.86 13.96
CA LYS A 288 -6.04 4.47 12.91
C LYS A 288 -5.39 4.53 11.52
N ASP A 289 -4.87 5.70 11.15
CA ASP A 289 -4.38 5.98 9.80
C ASP A 289 -3.06 5.28 9.47
N LEU A 290 -2.20 5.07 10.45
CA LEU A 290 -0.93 4.34 10.31
C LEU A 290 -1.14 2.90 9.84
N LYS A 291 -1.99 2.18 10.58
CA LYS A 291 -2.28 0.79 10.23
C LYS A 291 -3.00 0.69 8.90
N ARG A 292 -3.78 1.70 8.54
CA ARG A 292 -4.38 1.78 7.19
C ARG A 292 -3.30 1.89 6.11
N ILE A 293 -2.31 2.76 6.29
CA ILE A 293 -1.20 2.92 5.33
C ILE A 293 -0.43 1.61 5.18
N GLU A 294 -0.11 0.94 6.28
CA GLU A 294 0.56 -0.35 6.29
C GLU A 294 -0.25 -1.43 5.53
N VAL A 295 -1.55 -1.53 5.80
CA VAL A 295 -2.45 -2.47 5.11
C VAL A 295 -2.60 -2.12 3.63
N GLN A 296 -2.66 -0.83 3.28
CA GLN A 296 -2.65 -0.39 1.88
C GLN A 296 -1.36 -0.80 1.17
N GLN A 297 -0.21 -0.62 1.79
CA GLN A 297 1.09 -1.04 1.24
C GLN A 297 1.17 -2.56 1.09
N GLU A 298 0.75 -3.31 2.11
CA GLU A 298 0.69 -4.78 2.06
C GLU A 298 -0.22 -5.26 0.92
N PHE A 299 -1.38 -4.60 0.74
CA PHE A 299 -2.31 -4.95 -0.34
C PHE A 299 -1.75 -4.59 -1.72
N ILE A 300 -1.14 -3.43 -1.89
CA ILE A 300 -0.46 -3.05 -3.14
C ILE A 300 0.62 -4.08 -3.49
N MET A 301 1.40 -4.53 -2.51
CA MET A 301 2.39 -5.59 -2.72
C MET A 301 1.76 -6.90 -3.18
N ALA A 302 0.64 -7.31 -2.56
CA ALA A 302 -0.08 -8.52 -2.95
C ALA A 302 -0.71 -8.39 -4.35
N LEU A 303 -1.26 -7.21 -4.70
CA LEU A 303 -1.77 -6.89 -6.02
C LEU A 303 -0.65 -6.96 -7.07
N ILE A 304 0.49 -6.37 -6.77
CA ILE A 304 1.68 -6.49 -7.58
C ILE A 304 2.04 -7.98 -7.79
N GLU A 305 2.12 -8.82 -6.80
CA GLU A 305 2.37 -10.26 -6.93
C GLU A 305 1.35 -10.95 -7.84
N LYS A 306 0.07 -10.62 -7.70
CA LYS A 306 -0.99 -11.18 -8.52
C LYS A 306 -0.86 -10.77 -9.98
N VAL A 307 -0.66 -9.51 -10.25
CA VAL A 307 -0.39 -9.00 -11.60
C VAL A 307 0.74 -9.79 -12.26
N CYS A 308 1.79 -10.19 -11.55
CA CYS A 308 2.99 -10.89 -12.00
C CYS A 308 2.88 -12.38 -12.04
N SER A 309 1.78 -12.92 -11.52
CA SER A 309 1.59 -14.34 -11.67
C SER A 309 1.55 -14.73 -13.15
N SER A 310 2.13 -15.87 -13.50
CA SER A 310 2.11 -16.38 -14.86
C SER A 310 0.67 -16.59 -15.40
N GLU A 311 -0.28 -16.82 -14.51
CA GLU A 311 -1.69 -16.97 -14.83
C GLU A 311 -2.30 -15.65 -15.35
N THR A 312 -2.10 -14.55 -14.62
CA THR A 312 -2.60 -13.22 -15.00
C THR A 312 -1.98 -12.76 -16.32
N LEU A 313 -0.68 -12.98 -16.46
CA LEU A 313 0.08 -12.55 -17.62
C LEU A 313 -0.32 -13.27 -18.92
N LEU A 314 -0.65 -14.55 -18.84
CA LEU A 314 -1.05 -15.34 -20.01
C LEU A 314 -2.51 -15.10 -20.41
N ASN A 315 -3.39 -14.83 -19.45
CA ASN A 315 -4.82 -14.89 -19.69
C ASN A 315 -5.54 -13.54 -19.58
N ARG A 316 -4.96 -12.53 -18.91
CA ARG A 316 -5.65 -11.27 -18.56
C ARG A 316 -4.87 -10.00 -18.87
N LEU A 317 -3.81 -10.16 -19.63
CA LEU A 317 -2.91 -9.07 -19.96
C LEU A 317 -3.56 -7.95 -20.71
N ASP A 318 -4.36 -8.30 -21.72
CA ASP A 318 -5.01 -7.30 -22.59
C ASP A 318 -6.01 -6.47 -21.76
N ASP A 319 -6.79 -7.12 -20.89
CA ASP A 319 -7.76 -6.47 -20.01
C ASP A 319 -7.07 -5.52 -19.04
N LEU A 320 -5.95 -5.95 -18.44
CA LEU A 320 -5.19 -5.16 -17.49
C LEU A 320 -4.61 -3.89 -18.15
N VAL A 321 -4.00 -4.05 -19.32
CA VAL A 321 -3.42 -2.89 -20.05
C VAL A 321 -4.52 -1.93 -20.47
N GLU A 322 -5.64 -2.41 -20.95
CA GLU A 322 -6.77 -1.56 -21.33
C GLU A 322 -7.28 -0.76 -20.12
N VAL A 323 -7.47 -1.42 -18.97
CA VAL A 323 -7.91 -0.76 -17.74
C VAL A 323 -6.89 0.30 -17.27
N VAL A 324 -5.60 -0.02 -17.25
CA VAL A 324 -4.57 0.94 -16.85
C VAL A 324 -4.57 2.16 -17.76
N LEU A 325 -4.58 1.97 -19.08
CA LEU A 325 -4.59 3.07 -20.04
C LEU A 325 -5.87 3.90 -20.00
N ASP A 326 -7.01 3.27 -19.78
CA ASP A 326 -8.31 3.97 -19.77
C ASP A 326 -8.60 4.68 -18.46
N CYS A 327 -8.04 4.21 -17.34
CA CYS A 327 -8.40 4.65 -16.00
C CYS A 327 -7.29 5.43 -15.26
N THR A 328 -6.09 5.53 -15.83
CA THR A 328 -5.02 6.34 -15.23
C THR A 328 -4.75 7.61 -16.03
N GLU A 329 -4.25 8.61 -15.34
CA GLU A 329 -3.72 9.83 -15.90
C GLU A 329 -2.21 9.87 -15.64
N SER A 330 -1.42 10.24 -16.65
CA SER A 330 0.03 10.29 -16.53
C SER A 330 0.62 11.21 -17.59
N ASP A 331 1.75 11.84 -17.28
CA ASP A 331 2.56 12.63 -18.21
C ASP A 331 3.64 11.79 -18.92
N ILE A 332 3.84 10.52 -18.48
CA ILE A 332 4.76 9.61 -19.19
C ILE A 332 4.20 9.26 -20.57
N THR A 333 4.97 9.47 -21.60
CA THR A 333 4.59 9.00 -22.94
C THR A 333 4.91 7.52 -23.10
N VAL A 334 4.16 6.85 -24.00
CA VAL A 334 4.44 5.44 -24.33
C VAL A 334 5.87 5.23 -24.81
N ALA A 335 6.40 6.18 -25.59
CA ALA A 335 7.76 6.11 -26.08
C ALA A 335 8.81 6.19 -24.95
N GLU A 336 8.51 6.94 -23.90
CA GLU A 336 9.34 7.00 -22.69
C GLU A 336 9.21 5.74 -21.87
N ALA A 337 8.00 5.27 -21.61
CA ALA A 337 7.78 4.01 -20.89
C ALA A 337 8.51 2.83 -21.55
N LEU A 338 8.51 2.75 -22.88
CA LEU A 338 9.26 1.74 -23.63
C LEU A 338 10.78 1.77 -23.42
N LYS A 339 11.37 2.94 -23.12
CA LYS A 339 12.80 3.01 -22.79
C LYS A 339 13.15 2.27 -21.51
N TYR A 340 12.19 2.14 -20.61
CA TYR A 340 12.40 1.54 -19.30
C TYR A 340 12.07 0.05 -19.24
N VAL A 341 11.28 -0.47 -20.20
CA VAL A 341 10.91 -1.89 -20.29
C VAL A 341 12.13 -2.83 -20.24
N LYS A 342 13.26 -2.42 -20.84
CA LYS A 342 14.48 -3.24 -20.86
C LYS A 342 15.05 -3.52 -19.46
N TYR A 343 14.81 -2.64 -18.48
CA TYR A 343 15.35 -2.77 -17.12
C TYR A 343 14.52 -3.68 -16.21
N VAL A 344 13.29 -3.89 -16.58
CA VAL A 344 12.30 -4.57 -15.78
C VAL A 344 12.64 -6.04 -15.52
N LYS A 345 13.15 -6.76 -16.52
CA LYS A 345 13.56 -8.16 -16.40
C LYS A 345 14.76 -8.36 -15.46
N ASP A 346 15.50 -7.28 -15.20
CA ASP A 346 16.71 -7.28 -14.40
C ASP A 346 16.45 -6.80 -12.95
N LEU A 347 15.17 -6.50 -12.59
CA LEU A 347 14.79 -6.11 -11.24
C LEU A 347 15.03 -7.27 -10.24
N ASP A 348 15.64 -6.99 -9.08
CA ASP A 348 15.81 -7.95 -8.00
C ASP A 348 14.73 -7.76 -6.92
N PRO A 349 13.87 -8.78 -6.61
CA PRO A 349 12.85 -8.71 -5.56
C PRO A 349 13.41 -8.40 -4.18
N ALA A 350 14.66 -8.80 -3.94
CA ALA A 350 15.31 -8.53 -2.68
C ALA A 350 15.62 -7.04 -2.48
N LYS A 351 15.57 -6.27 -3.57
CA LYS A 351 15.88 -4.85 -3.65
C LYS A 351 14.66 -3.95 -3.78
N ILE A 352 13.46 -4.49 -3.52
CA ILE A 352 12.25 -3.69 -3.43
C ILE A 352 11.98 -3.39 -1.98
N THR A 353 11.87 -2.11 -1.64
CA THR A 353 11.49 -1.63 -0.31
C THR A 353 10.21 -0.82 -0.35
N SER A 354 9.53 -0.76 0.79
CA SER A 354 8.37 0.11 0.99
C SER A 354 8.54 0.76 2.35
N ASP A 355 8.64 2.06 2.34
CA ASP A 355 8.89 2.89 3.50
C ASP A 355 7.82 3.99 3.59
N THR A 356 7.61 4.56 4.76
CA THR A 356 6.83 5.79 4.97
C THR A 356 7.78 6.84 5.52
N VAL A 357 7.67 8.09 5.07
CA VAL A 357 8.46 9.18 5.64
C VAL A 357 8.23 9.27 7.15
N PRO A 358 9.26 9.44 7.97
CA PRO A 358 9.10 9.63 9.40
C PRO A 358 8.25 10.86 9.72
N TYR A 359 7.38 10.76 10.73
CA TYR A 359 6.49 11.86 11.09
C TYR A 359 6.07 11.81 12.56
N MET A 360 5.56 12.93 13.05
CA MET A 360 5.00 13.10 14.38
C MET A 360 3.56 13.62 14.30
N GLY A 361 2.73 13.28 15.28
CA GLY A 361 1.36 13.80 15.39
C GLY A 361 0.27 12.74 15.32
N ASP A 362 -0.98 13.18 15.38
CA ASP A 362 -2.15 12.34 15.37
C ASP A 362 -2.71 12.20 13.95
N PRO A 363 -2.78 11.01 13.37
CA PRO A 363 -3.48 10.79 12.11
C PRO A 363 -4.94 11.30 12.15
N GLY A 364 -5.35 11.96 11.08
CA GLY A 364 -6.68 12.58 10.97
C GLY A 364 -6.73 14.05 11.41
N LYS A 365 -5.67 14.55 12.07
CA LYS A 365 -5.39 15.98 12.24
C LYS A 365 -4.27 16.37 11.28
N TYR A 366 -3.38 17.25 11.70
CA TYR A 366 -2.13 17.46 11.00
C TYR A 366 -1.08 16.45 11.48
N VAL A 367 -0.33 15.96 10.52
CA VAL A 367 0.88 15.18 10.71
C VAL A 367 2.07 16.07 10.36
N GLU A 368 3.01 16.18 11.25
CA GLU A 368 4.25 16.92 11.01
C GLU A 368 5.31 15.94 10.51
N MET A 369 5.77 16.15 9.29
CA MET A 369 6.87 15.36 8.75
C MET A 369 8.15 15.65 9.52
N ASP A 370 8.90 14.62 9.86
CA ASP A 370 10.25 14.75 10.37
C ASP A 370 11.20 15.02 9.19
N GLU A 371 11.63 16.27 9.03
CA GLU A 371 12.45 16.70 7.91
C GLU A 371 13.84 16.03 7.92
N GLU A 372 14.45 15.86 9.11
CA GLU A 372 15.75 15.25 9.26
C GLU A 372 15.70 13.75 8.96
N GLY A 373 14.78 13.04 9.59
CA GLY A 373 14.56 11.61 9.32
C GLY A 373 14.10 11.34 7.88
N THR A 374 13.31 12.23 7.28
CA THR A 374 12.95 12.13 5.86
C THR A 374 14.17 12.29 4.96
N LYS A 375 15.02 13.27 5.25
CA LYS A 375 16.25 13.47 4.49
C LYS A 375 17.16 12.23 4.60
N GLU A 376 17.33 11.66 5.78
CA GLU A 376 18.11 10.43 5.99
C GLU A 376 17.53 9.24 5.21
N LEU A 377 16.20 9.07 5.20
CA LEU A 377 15.52 8.04 4.40
C LEU A 377 15.78 8.22 2.91
N ILE A 378 15.68 9.45 2.39
CA ILE A 378 15.94 9.77 0.99
C ILE A 378 17.42 9.55 0.65
N ASP A 379 18.33 10.02 1.49
CA ASP A 379 19.77 9.82 1.32
C ASP A 379 20.10 8.32 1.26
N TRP A 380 19.51 7.54 2.13
CA TRP A 380 19.70 6.08 2.13
C TRP A 380 19.10 5.39 0.91
N ARG A 381 17.81 5.63 0.63
CA ARG A 381 17.07 4.87 -0.40
C ARG A 381 17.37 5.33 -1.83
N ILE A 382 17.56 6.63 -2.02
CA ILE A 382 17.66 7.21 -3.37
C ILE A 382 19.11 7.58 -3.72
N HIS A 383 19.84 8.17 -2.75
CA HIS A 383 21.22 8.56 -2.98
C HIS A 383 22.23 7.45 -2.65
N GLY A 384 21.80 6.34 -2.00
CA GLY A 384 22.66 5.23 -1.64
C GLY A 384 23.65 5.54 -0.50
N ILE A 385 23.34 6.54 0.31
CA ILE A 385 24.13 6.93 1.49
C ILE A 385 23.58 6.13 2.67
N GLU A 386 24.32 5.13 3.12
CA GLU A 386 23.90 4.34 4.27
C GLU A 386 23.93 5.15 5.57
N PRO A 387 22.90 5.04 6.45
CA PRO A 387 22.92 5.69 7.76
C PRO A 387 24.07 5.17 8.61
N ALA A 388 24.57 5.97 9.56
CA ALA A 388 25.59 5.54 10.49
C ALA A 388 25.15 4.32 11.30
N ALA A 389 26.04 3.38 11.60
CA ALA A 389 25.70 2.06 12.14
C ALA A 389 24.93 2.09 13.48
N GLU A 390 24.97 3.19 14.22
CA GLU A 390 24.22 3.38 15.49
C GLU A 390 22.74 3.75 15.24
N GLU A 391 22.38 4.28 14.06
CA GLU A 391 21.03 4.73 13.70
C GLU A 391 20.23 3.63 12.96
N ALA A 392 20.92 2.68 12.37
CA ALA A 392 20.28 1.60 11.59
C ALA A 392 19.45 0.61 12.44
N GLU A 393 19.73 0.46 13.73
CA GLU A 393 18.95 -0.43 14.63
C GLU A 393 17.59 0.18 15.01
N ASP A 394 17.46 1.50 15.05
CA ASP A 394 16.22 2.21 15.41
C ASP A 394 15.22 2.21 14.25
N MET A 395 15.71 2.40 13.01
CA MET A 395 14.87 2.42 11.79
C MET A 395 14.32 1.05 11.37
N THR A 396 14.85 -0.06 11.93
CA THR A 396 14.37 -1.42 11.62
C THR A 396 13.41 -1.98 12.67
N ASN A 397 13.18 -1.27 13.78
CA ASN A 397 12.37 -1.71 14.92
C ASN A 397 11.04 -0.94 15.08
N GLU A 398 10.77 0.09 14.27
CA GLU A 398 9.48 0.76 14.16
C GLU A 398 8.66 0.17 13.00
#